data_460cc4a1b5108b8197e1493897d0c341
#
_entry.id   460cc4a1b5108b8197e1493897d0c341
#
_cell.length_a   1.000
_cell.length_b   1.000
_cell.length_c   1.000
_cell.angle_alpha   90.00
_cell.angle_beta   90.00
_cell.angle_gamma   90.00
#
_symmetry.space_group_name_H-M   'P 1'
#
loop_
_entity.id
_entity.type
_entity.pdbx_description
1 polymer ?
#
loop_
_entity_poly.entity_id
_entity_poly.type
_entity_poly.pdbx_seq_one_letter_code
_entity_poly.pdbx_strand_id
1 'polypeptide(L)'
;MHRTTVAVVALALFAAGCSGSDTTSEADTTSTTGSSPASATPPVDDDPTTTDETDETPADTSPDPTTAYPVTIEHIYGQTTIESEPARVITIGVGEQDYPLALGVEPVALREYYGGQPFTVWPWARDELGGGDPDVLSAFELNLERIAALQPDVIMALNSAIDVTEYEILSQIAPVIARPAGTTYQGVQWRRTLETHGLVLNRQAEAAMVEAEVDGRFAEARAAHPEFAGRSVSFVSFNGPADVGTYPPADVVYQVATELGFEPNDRASSFAGDSIRAYPVSTEQLSLLDADVVVWLTGTVAADQVASIPTRDSQLTAATAQAEIAVDSILFSAIFNTTPLSVEFLLDRLVPEFAAALDDDPATAPASTAALYGLDDGYEPTADEQAAMDAWVIALGSEASIEDKARHVGDFASLEPIVAEAIAAGDALGGVTIEPTRASVFGDTAQVVFDATIGGGAPTVGLVGEVERIDGVWVAPRTQLCIYIGFIGVTCPE
;
A
#
# COMPACT_ATOMS: atom_id res chain seq x y z
N MET A 1 18.24 -23.46 -38.57
CA MET A 1 17.05 -23.76 -37.75
C MET A 1 17.52 -23.81 -36.27
N HIS A 2 17.61 -22.66 -35.65
CA HIS A 2 17.82 -22.53 -34.21
C HIS A 2 16.59 -21.82 -33.68
N ARG A 3 15.82 -22.53 -32.90
CA ARG A 3 14.70 -21.96 -32.15
C ARG A 3 15.28 -21.31 -30.88
N THR A 4 15.32 -20.00 -30.87
CA THR A 4 15.63 -19.23 -29.68
C THR A 4 14.35 -19.12 -28.88
N THR A 5 14.29 -19.79 -27.75
CA THR A 5 13.19 -19.69 -26.78
C THR A 5 13.41 -18.38 -26.02
N VAL A 6 12.54 -17.43 -26.24
CA VAL A 6 12.48 -16.20 -25.45
C VAL A 6 11.85 -16.58 -24.12
N ALA A 7 12.65 -16.57 -23.07
CA ALA A 7 12.16 -16.72 -21.70
C ALA A 7 11.51 -15.39 -21.25
N VAL A 8 10.21 -15.43 -21.05
CA VAL A 8 9.46 -14.38 -20.36
C VAL A 8 9.88 -14.44 -18.89
N VAL A 9 10.69 -13.48 -18.45
CA VAL A 9 10.99 -13.28 -17.04
C VAL A 9 9.82 -12.51 -16.43
N ALA A 10 8.85 -13.23 -15.90
CA ALA A 10 7.90 -12.68 -14.96
C ALA A 10 8.67 -12.41 -13.66
N LEU A 11 8.71 -11.16 -13.25
CA LEU A 11 9.33 -10.75 -11.98
C LEU A 11 8.40 -11.18 -10.83
N ALA A 12 8.54 -12.44 -10.40
CA ALA A 12 7.94 -12.93 -9.16
C ALA A 12 8.89 -12.57 -8.02
N LEU A 13 8.62 -11.48 -7.34
CA LEU A 13 9.21 -11.16 -6.04
C LEU A 13 8.23 -11.65 -4.96
N PHE A 14 8.68 -12.62 -4.21
CA PHE A 14 8.27 -13.10 -2.88
C PHE A 14 8.07 -14.61 -2.82
N ALA A 15 9.14 -15.34 -2.54
CA ALA A 15 9.16 -16.47 -1.62
C ALA A 15 10.60 -16.94 -1.41
N ALA A 16 11.26 -16.47 -0.37
CA ALA A 16 12.42 -17.16 0.20
C ALA A 16 11.95 -17.92 1.44
N GLY A 17 11.50 -19.15 1.24
CA GLY A 17 11.31 -20.13 2.30
C GLY A 17 12.64 -20.79 2.60
N CYS A 18 13.18 -20.64 3.81
CA CYS A 18 14.27 -21.43 4.33
C CYS A 18 13.76 -22.83 4.75
N SER A 19 14.17 -23.84 4.03
CA SER A 19 14.09 -25.24 4.48
C SER A 19 15.32 -25.53 5.37
N GLY A 20 15.09 -25.72 6.65
CA GLY A 20 16.08 -26.27 7.59
C GLY A 20 15.73 -27.72 7.92
N SER A 21 16.68 -28.58 7.69
CA SER A 21 16.64 -30.03 7.80
C SER A 21 16.56 -30.53 9.24
N ASP A 22 15.85 -31.68 9.36
CA ASP A 22 15.71 -32.56 10.51
C ASP A 22 17.03 -32.92 11.23
N THR A 23 16.95 -32.95 12.55
CA THR A 23 17.65 -33.96 13.35
C THR A 23 16.80 -34.35 14.56
N THR A 24 16.40 -35.60 14.56
CA THR A 24 15.76 -36.35 15.65
C THR A 24 16.66 -36.51 16.87
N SER A 25 16.12 -36.36 18.08
CA SER A 25 16.57 -37.13 19.25
C SER A 25 15.42 -37.31 20.25
N GLU A 26 15.19 -38.55 20.62
CA GLU A 26 14.18 -39.10 21.52
C GLU A 26 14.50 -38.90 23.00
N ALA A 27 13.42 -38.95 23.77
CA ALA A 27 13.24 -39.49 25.15
C ALA A 27 13.79 -38.59 26.31
N ASP A 28 13.07 -38.35 27.36
CA ASP A 28 12.38 -39.27 28.26
C ASP A 28 11.49 -38.51 29.27
N THR A 29 10.42 -39.20 29.68
CA THR A 29 9.42 -38.86 30.69
C THR A 29 10.00 -38.60 32.08
N THR A 30 9.42 -37.67 32.88
CA THR A 30 8.91 -38.02 34.23
C THR A 30 7.99 -36.89 34.77
N SER A 31 6.81 -37.31 35.15
CA SER A 31 5.81 -36.57 35.97
C SER A 31 6.29 -36.35 37.39
N THR A 32 5.97 -35.18 37.94
CA THR A 32 5.65 -35.14 39.41
C THR A 32 4.69 -33.96 39.70
N THR A 33 3.59 -34.34 40.29
CA THR A 33 2.54 -33.55 40.92
C THR A 33 3.03 -32.86 42.18
N GLY A 34 2.53 -31.63 42.51
CA GLY A 34 2.77 -31.00 43.78
C GLY A 34 1.98 -29.69 44.00
N SER A 35 0.86 -29.86 44.62
CA SER A 35 -0.08 -29.04 45.36
C SER A 35 0.34 -27.65 45.81
N SER A 36 -0.61 -26.73 45.66
CA SER A 36 -0.78 -25.47 46.40
C SER A 36 -1.01 -25.71 47.89
N PRO A 37 -0.68 -24.76 48.79
CA PRO A 37 -1.69 -24.35 49.74
C PRO A 37 -1.84 -22.83 49.93
N ALA A 38 -2.99 -22.52 50.51
CA ALA A 38 -3.68 -21.29 50.71
C ALA A 38 -3.15 -20.41 51.88
N SER A 39 -3.55 -19.13 51.78
CA SER A 39 -4.00 -18.18 52.80
C SER A 39 -3.42 -18.22 54.21
N ALA A 40 -2.93 -17.08 54.67
CA ALA A 40 -3.19 -16.59 56.04
C ALA A 40 -2.97 -15.07 56.11
N THR A 41 -4.01 -14.38 56.50
CA THR A 41 -4.02 -13.00 57.07
C THR A 41 -3.71 -13.08 58.54
N PRO A 42 -3.02 -12.11 59.15
CA PRO A 42 -3.18 -11.79 60.54
C PRO A 42 -3.48 -10.28 60.79
N PRO A 43 -3.80 -9.93 62.05
CA PRO A 43 -4.84 -8.98 62.37
C PRO A 43 -4.38 -7.57 62.69
N VAL A 44 -5.37 -6.68 62.77
CA VAL A 44 -5.37 -5.29 63.21
C VAL A 44 -5.06 -5.20 64.68
N ASP A 45 -4.22 -4.23 65.10
CA ASP A 45 -4.23 -3.62 66.45
C ASP A 45 -4.16 -2.11 66.34
N ASP A 46 -5.14 -1.46 66.97
CA ASP A 46 -5.30 -0.03 67.21
C ASP A 46 -4.32 0.46 68.29
N ASP A 47 -3.75 1.64 68.20
CA ASP A 47 -4.05 2.78 69.06
C ASP A 47 -3.13 4.01 68.78
N PRO A 48 -3.56 5.23 69.09
CA PRO A 48 -3.19 6.47 68.42
C PRO A 48 -2.13 7.30 69.20
N THR A 49 -1.33 8.05 68.44
CA THR A 49 -0.66 9.23 68.98
C THR A 49 -0.60 10.37 67.98
N THR A 50 -1.28 11.41 68.34
CA THR A 50 -1.22 12.77 67.79
C THR A 50 0.20 13.33 67.80
N THR A 51 0.61 13.96 66.69
CA THR A 51 1.31 15.27 66.71
C THR A 51 1.44 15.87 65.30
N ASP A 52 0.96 17.08 65.23
CA ASP A 52 1.50 18.27 64.55
C ASP A 52 1.36 18.35 63.05
N GLU A 53 0.43 19.21 62.64
CA GLU A 53 0.23 19.76 61.33
C GLU A 53 1.43 20.65 60.96
N THR A 54 2.13 20.28 59.91
CA THR A 54 2.76 21.24 59.03
C THR A 54 2.08 21.07 57.67
N ASP A 55 1.31 22.10 57.32
CA ASP A 55 0.65 22.34 56.05
C ASP A 55 1.72 22.47 54.93
N GLU A 56 2.15 21.34 54.36
CA GLU A 56 2.81 21.32 53.05
C GLU A 56 1.76 20.92 52.03
N THR A 57 1.20 21.94 51.38
CA THR A 57 0.47 21.79 50.13
C THR A 57 1.28 20.88 49.19
N PRO A 58 0.75 19.73 48.72
CA PRO A 58 1.40 18.97 47.68
C PRO A 58 1.54 19.87 46.45
N ALA A 59 2.77 20.11 46.04
CA ALA A 59 3.02 20.73 44.76
C ALA A 59 2.23 19.95 43.66
N ASP A 60 1.29 20.62 43.07
CA ASP A 60 0.59 20.17 41.89
C ASP A 60 1.67 19.95 40.78
N THR A 61 2.15 18.74 40.68
CA THR A 61 3.00 18.29 39.56
C THR A 61 2.11 17.86 38.41
N SER A 62 1.16 18.68 38.01
CA SER A 62 0.64 18.62 36.65
C SER A 62 1.83 18.90 35.77
N PRO A 63 2.18 18.02 34.82
CA PRO A 63 3.26 18.28 33.86
C PRO A 63 2.93 19.59 33.13
N ASP A 64 3.90 20.48 33.11
CA ASP A 64 3.82 21.72 32.32
C ASP A 64 3.56 21.32 30.86
N PRO A 65 2.45 21.75 30.23
CA PRO A 65 2.13 21.39 28.85
C PRO A 65 3.14 21.94 27.82
N THR A 66 4.20 22.60 28.26
CA THR A 66 5.21 23.22 27.39
C THR A 66 6.48 22.40 27.18
N THR A 67 6.65 21.23 27.80
CA THR A 67 7.80 20.34 27.53
C THR A 67 7.31 18.98 27.05
N ALA A 68 7.07 18.85 25.73
CA ALA A 68 6.71 17.59 25.10
C ALA A 68 7.84 16.55 25.12
N TYR A 69 9.07 16.95 25.43
CA TYR A 69 10.27 16.10 25.44
C TYR A 69 10.91 16.01 26.83
N PRO A 70 11.60 14.89 27.15
CA PRO A 70 11.85 13.72 26.28
C PRO A 70 10.60 12.83 26.08
N VAL A 71 10.50 12.20 24.87
CA VAL A 71 9.49 11.18 24.55
C VAL A 71 10.17 9.84 24.36
N THR A 72 9.67 8.79 25.00
CA THR A 72 10.18 7.43 24.85
C THR A 72 9.15 6.54 24.18
N ILE A 73 9.54 5.88 23.09
CA ILE A 73 8.71 4.96 22.31
C ILE A 73 9.23 3.54 22.47
N GLU A 74 8.34 2.63 22.90
CA GLU A 74 8.61 1.19 22.96
C GLU A 74 8.37 0.53 21.59
N HIS A 75 9.28 -0.36 21.17
CA HIS A 75 9.22 -1.07 19.90
C HIS A 75 9.89 -2.46 19.97
N ILE A 76 9.87 -3.24 18.89
CA ILE A 76 10.37 -4.63 18.88
C ILE A 76 11.84 -4.79 19.27
N TYR A 77 12.66 -3.75 19.16
CA TYR A 77 14.09 -3.78 19.50
C TYR A 77 14.39 -3.13 20.85
N GLY A 78 13.35 -2.81 21.64
CA GLY A 78 13.48 -2.18 22.95
C GLY A 78 12.75 -0.85 23.03
N GLN A 79 13.44 0.23 23.32
CA GLN A 79 12.88 1.57 23.40
C GLN A 79 13.83 2.60 22.81
N THR A 80 13.27 3.67 22.25
CA THR A 80 14.04 4.84 21.77
C THR A 80 13.50 6.10 22.42
N THR A 81 14.41 6.93 22.93
CA THR A 81 14.07 8.23 23.55
C THR A 81 14.46 9.35 22.60
N ILE A 82 13.52 10.26 22.34
CA ILE A 82 13.70 11.50 21.59
C ILE A 82 13.84 12.62 22.62
N GLU A 83 14.97 13.29 22.63
CA GLU A 83 15.32 14.30 23.66
C GLU A 83 14.78 15.70 23.32
N SER A 84 14.53 15.98 22.05
CA SER A 84 14.05 17.28 21.57
C SER A 84 13.25 17.12 20.28
N GLU A 85 12.47 18.13 19.89
CA GLU A 85 11.68 18.13 18.66
C GLU A 85 12.58 17.92 17.43
N PRO A 86 12.35 16.86 16.63
CA PRO A 86 13.13 16.59 15.44
C PRO A 86 12.80 17.60 14.34
N ALA A 87 13.84 18.15 13.72
CA ALA A 87 13.72 19.03 12.55
C ALA A 87 14.06 18.33 11.23
N ARG A 88 14.80 17.23 11.29
CA ARG A 88 15.27 16.47 10.12
C ARG A 88 14.79 15.02 10.22
N VAL A 89 13.66 14.75 9.61
CA VAL A 89 12.97 13.47 9.67
C VAL A 89 13.31 12.66 8.43
N ILE A 90 13.68 11.39 8.60
CA ILE A 90 13.78 10.41 7.51
C ILE A 90 12.71 9.36 7.76
N THR A 91 11.97 8.97 6.70
CA THR A 91 11.05 7.83 6.73
C THR A 91 11.59 6.69 5.89
N ILE A 92 11.63 5.47 6.47
CA ILE A 92 12.10 4.28 5.77
C ILE A 92 11.07 3.14 5.76
N GLY A 93 9.87 3.40 6.24
CA GLY A 93 8.73 2.47 6.15
C GLY A 93 7.93 2.67 4.87
N VAL A 94 7.23 1.63 4.43
CA VAL A 94 6.35 1.70 3.24
C VAL A 94 5.16 2.59 3.53
N GLY A 95 4.93 3.60 2.68
CA GLY A 95 3.87 4.60 2.85
C GLY A 95 4.03 5.49 4.09
N GLU A 96 5.16 5.39 4.80
CA GLU A 96 5.35 6.07 6.08
C GLU A 96 5.51 7.59 5.95
N GLN A 97 5.91 8.07 4.77
CA GLN A 97 6.02 9.50 4.46
C GLN A 97 4.68 10.24 4.55
N ASP A 98 3.57 9.57 4.34
CA ASP A 98 2.24 10.18 4.38
C ASP A 98 1.91 10.74 5.77
N TYR A 99 2.44 10.12 6.84
CA TYR A 99 2.14 10.56 8.21
C TYR A 99 2.79 11.90 8.57
N PRO A 100 4.11 12.10 8.43
CA PRO A 100 4.67 13.42 8.66
C PRO A 100 4.12 14.47 7.69
N LEU A 101 3.83 14.14 6.42
CA LEU A 101 3.20 15.05 5.47
C LEU A 101 1.81 15.48 5.97
N ALA A 102 0.95 14.55 6.41
CA ALA A 102 -0.36 14.86 6.99
C ALA A 102 -0.26 15.74 8.26
N LEU A 103 0.87 15.70 8.95
CA LEU A 103 1.16 16.52 10.12
C LEU A 103 1.89 17.84 9.79
N GLY A 104 2.03 18.18 8.51
CA GLY A 104 2.70 19.39 8.05
C GLY A 104 4.23 19.38 8.26
N VAL A 105 4.83 18.19 8.33
CA VAL A 105 6.28 18.00 8.47
C VAL A 105 6.83 17.36 7.20
N GLU A 106 7.69 18.08 6.49
CA GLU A 106 8.34 17.59 5.28
C GLU A 106 9.58 16.74 5.64
N PRO A 107 9.62 15.45 5.29
CA PRO A 107 10.80 14.62 5.51
C PRO A 107 11.98 15.07 4.63
N VAL A 108 13.21 14.96 5.13
CA VAL A 108 14.41 15.25 4.36
C VAL A 108 14.82 14.11 3.44
N ALA A 109 14.35 12.89 3.71
CA ALA A 109 14.50 11.75 2.83
C ALA A 109 13.39 10.73 3.03
N LEU A 110 13.06 10.04 1.96
CA LEU A 110 12.03 9.00 1.86
C LEU A 110 12.66 7.75 1.25
N ARG A 111 12.20 6.57 1.67
CA ARG A 111 12.64 5.32 1.04
C ARG A 111 11.66 4.92 -0.05
N GLU A 112 12.17 4.65 -1.24
CA GLU A 112 11.39 4.05 -2.31
C GLU A 112 11.08 2.59 -1.98
N TYR A 113 9.89 2.11 -2.35
CA TYR A 113 9.52 0.70 -2.24
C TYR A 113 9.05 0.13 -3.57
N TYR A 114 8.06 0.72 -4.20
CA TYR A 114 7.51 0.28 -5.48
C TYR A 114 6.64 1.38 -6.11
N GLY A 115 6.28 1.19 -7.38
CA GLY A 115 5.38 2.07 -8.09
C GLY A 115 6.06 3.18 -8.87
N GLY A 116 7.37 3.44 -8.63
CA GLY A 116 8.12 4.44 -9.38
C GLY A 116 7.55 5.85 -9.30
N GLN A 117 6.85 6.16 -8.19
CA GLN A 117 6.19 7.45 -7.99
C GLN A 117 7.21 8.57 -7.80
N PRO A 118 6.97 9.79 -8.32
CA PRO A 118 7.83 10.94 -8.08
C PRO A 118 8.08 11.13 -6.58
N PHE A 119 9.35 11.25 -6.20
CA PHE A 119 9.79 11.28 -4.79
C PHE A 119 9.23 10.13 -3.92
N THR A 120 8.83 9.00 -4.53
CA THR A 120 8.12 7.89 -3.85
C THR A 120 6.83 8.31 -3.13
N VAL A 121 6.24 9.44 -3.52
CA VAL A 121 4.99 9.98 -2.97
C VAL A 121 3.85 9.69 -3.91
N TRP A 122 2.86 8.96 -3.40
CA TRP A 122 1.68 8.56 -4.16
C TRP A 122 0.76 9.74 -4.48
N PRO A 123 -0.10 9.68 -5.51
CA PRO A 123 -0.92 10.79 -5.95
C PRO A 123 -1.71 11.50 -4.83
N TRP A 124 -2.25 10.74 -3.88
CA TRP A 124 -3.03 11.28 -2.77
C TRP A 124 -2.25 12.10 -1.73
N ALA A 125 -0.92 12.07 -1.76
CA ALA A 125 -0.05 12.76 -0.80
C ALA A 125 0.86 13.82 -1.46
N ARG A 126 0.76 14.02 -2.78
CA ARG A 126 1.65 14.94 -3.52
C ARG A 126 1.44 16.41 -3.17
N ASP A 127 0.19 16.79 -2.96
CA ASP A 127 -0.14 18.18 -2.59
C ASP A 127 0.47 18.55 -1.25
N GLU A 128 0.55 17.58 -0.32
CA GLU A 128 1.14 17.77 1.00
C GLU A 128 2.67 17.88 0.96
N LEU A 129 3.32 17.37 -0.08
CA LEU A 129 4.75 17.59 -0.31
C LEU A 129 5.08 19.05 -0.70
N GLY A 130 4.10 19.79 -1.23
CA GLY A 130 4.17 21.25 -1.39
C GLY A 130 5.29 21.78 -2.29
N GLY A 131 5.92 20.93 -3.07
CA GLY A 131 7.09 21.26 -3.90
C GLY A 131 8.43 21.05 -3.18
N GLY A 132 8.43 20.30 -2.08
CA GLY A 132 9.63 19.77 -1.46
C GLY A 132 10.45 18.89 -2.41
N ASP A 133 11.75 18.75 -2.11
CA ASP A 133 12.70 17.94 -2.90
C ASP A 133 13.45 17.00 -1.95
N PRO A 134 12.75 16.01 -1.33
CA PRO A 134 13.38 15.07 -0.42
C PRO A 134 14.30 14.12 -1.18
N ASP A 135 15.37 13.69 -0.51
CA ASP A 135 16.22 12.63 -1.04
C ASP A 135 15.44 11.30 -1.13
N VAL A 136 15.52 10.61 -2.27
CA VAL A 136 14.96 9.28 -2.45
C VAL A 136 16.02 8.22 -2.14
N LEU A 137 15.79 7.44 -1.10
CA LEU A 137 16.64 6.32 -0.69
C LEU A 137 16.25 5.06 -1.45
N SER A 138 17.24 4.21 -1.78
CA SER A 138 17.01 2.97 -2.53
C SER A 138 16.02 2.03 -1.83
N ALA A 139 15.17 1.37 -2.65
CA ALA A 139 14.23 0.35 -2.22
C ALA A 139 14.92 -0.92 -1.67
N PHE A 140 16.06 -1.31 -2.25
CA PHE A 140 16.68 -2.61 -1.98
C PHE A 140 17.71 -2.56 -0.86
N GLU A 141 18.60 -1.57 -0.87
CA GLU A 141 19.69 -1.45 0.09
C GLU A 141 19.78 -0.01 0.60
N LEU A 142 19.71 0.16 1.91
CA LEU A 142 19.86 1.48 2.54
C LEU A 142 21.32 1.94 2.45
N ASN A 143 21.52 3.06 1.79
CA ASN A 143 22.82 3.72 1.78
C ASN A 143 23.05 4.47 3.09
N LEU A 144 23.72 3.81 4.04
CA LEU A 144 23.96 4.34 5.39
C LEU A 144 24.84 5.59 5.38
N GLU A 145 25.77 5.70 4.43
CA GLU A 145 26.61 6.91 4.28
C GLU A 145 25.77 8.11 3.84
N ARG A 146 24.81 7.87 2.93
CA ARG A 146 23.86 8.90 2.49
C ARG A 146 22.97 9.34 3.63
N ILE A 147 22.39 8.39 4.38
CA ILE A 147 21.56 8.68 5.57
C ILE A 147 22.37 9.49 6.59
N ALA A 148 23.60 9.09 6.91
CA ALA A 148 24.45 9.85 7.83
C ALA A 148 24.80 11.26 7.32
N ALA A 149 25.04 11.41 6.02
CA ALA A 149 25.30 12.73 5.40
C ALA A 149 24.10 13.68 5.49
N LEU A 150 22.87 13.16 5.54
CA LEU A 150 21.65 13.94 5.73
C LEU A 150 21.47 14.44 7.17
N GLN A 151 22.26 13.94 8.13
CA GLN A 151 22.23 14.35 9.53
C GLN A 151 20.79 14.35 10.11
N PRO A 152 20.07 13.21 10.09
CA PRO A 152 18.72 13.14 10.63
C PRO A 152 18.71 13.32 12.14
N ASP A 153 17.62 13.89 12.66
CA ASP A 153 17.32 13.95 14.09
C ASP A 153 16.52 12.70 14.53
N VAL A 154 15.80 12.08 13.58
CA VAL A 154 15.04 10.85 13.80
C VAL A 154 14.88 10.08 12.49
N ILE A 155 14.84 8.74 12.61
CA ILE A 155 14.52 7.81 11.52
C ILE A 155 13.24 7.07 11.90
N MET A 156 12.14 7.31 11.16
CA MET A 156 10.86 6.64 11.33
C MET A 156 10.88 5.33 10.52
N ALA A 157 10.57 4.22 11.16
CA ALA A 157 10.69 2.86 10.61
C ALA A 157 9.57 1.92 11.09
N LEU A 158 8.36 2.47 11.39
CA LEU A 158 7.25 1.67 11.93
C LEU A 158 6.74 0.64 10.92
N ASN A 159 6.70 0.99 9.64
CA ASN A 159 6.28 0.11 8.56
C ASN A 159 7.46 -0.44 7.73
N SER A 160 8.62 -0.59 8.37
CA SER A 160 9.84 -1.09 7.75
C SER A 160 10.13 -2.54 8.13
N ALA A 161 10.77 -3.27 7.21
CA ALA A 161 11.24 -4.63 7.40
C ALA A 161 12.67 -4.70 7.97
N ILE A 162 13.22 -3.59 8.50
CA ILE A 162 14.58 -3.60 9.06
C ILE A 162 14.74 -4.71 10.11
N ASP A 163 15.88 -5.38 10.09
CA ASP A 163 16.25 -6.36 11.08
C ASP A 163 16.98 -5.71 12.28
N VAL A 164 17.35 -6.52 13.28
CA VAL A 164 18.06 -6.02 14.47
C VAL A 164 19.44 -5.42 14.13
N THR A 165 20.11 -5.95 13.13
CA THR A 165 21.43 -5.47 12.71
C THR A 165 21.32 -4.11 12.03
N GLU A 166 20.36 -3.97 11.13
CA GLU A 166 20.06 -2.69 10.47
C GLU A 166 19.62 -1.63 11.50
N TYR A 167 18.75 -2.01 12.46
CA TYR A 167 18.34 -1.14 13.55
C TYR A 167 19.56 -0.66 14.39
N GLU A 168 20.47 -1.56 14.78
CA GLU A 168 21.66 -1.22 15.55
C GLU A 168 22.60 -0.26 14.79
N ILE A 169 22.74 -0.44 13.48
CA ILE A 169 23.57 0.44 12.64
C ILE A 169 22.91 1.81 12.46
N LEU A 170 21.63 1.85 12.12
CA LEU A 170 20.87 3.09 11.96
C LEU A 170 20.83 3.89 13.26
N SER A 171 20.73 3.22 14.41
CA SER A 171 20.73 3.85 15.74
C SER A 171 22.08 4.50 16.11
N GLN A 172 23.16 4.21 15.38
CA GLN A 172 24.44 4.95 15.54
C GLN A 172 24.42 6.29 14.77
N ILE A 173 23.49 6.46 13.84
CA ILE A 173 23.32 7.69 13.06
C ILE A 173 22.34 8.64 13.73
N ALA A 174 21.15 8.14 14.08
CA ALA A 174 20.08 8.90 14.74
C ALA A 174 19.15 7.95 15.51
N PRO A 175 18.32 8.46 16.45
CA PRO A 175 17.25 7.69 17.08
C PRO A 175 16.34 7.05 16.02
N VAL A 176 16.05 5.74 16.16
CA VAL A 176 15.20 4.97 15.24
C VAL A 176 13.91 4.57 15.95
N ILE A 177 12.77 4.88 15.37
CA ILE A 177 11.45 4.45 15.85
C ILE A 177 11.01 3.25 15.01
N ALA A 178 11.20 2.05 15.54
CA ALA A 178 10.81 0.82 14.88
C ALA A 178 9.33 0.45 15.19
N ARG A 179 8.83 -0.59 14.51
CA ARG A 179 7.44 -1.05 14.69
C ARG A 179 7.15 -1.54 16.12
N PRO A 180 5.92 -1.41 16.63
CA PRO A 180 5.54 -1.93 17.94
C PRO A 180 5.72 -3.44 18.05
N ALA A 181 6.00 -3.93 19.25
CA ALA A 181 6.05 -5.37 19.51
C ALA A 181 4.68 -6.02 19.21
N GLY A 182 4.71 -7.24 18.67
CA GLY A 182 3.49 -7.97 18.33
C GLY A 182 2.86 -7.58 16.98
N THR A 183 3.47 -6.64 16.24
CA THR A 183 3.04 -6.29 14.88
C THR A 183 3.97 -6.90 13.83
N THR A 184 3.48 -7.00 12.61
CA THR A 184 4.25 -7.43 11.46
C THR A 184 4.78 -6.24 10.67
N TYR A 185 5.69 -6.50 9.75
CA TYR A 185 6.04 -5.59 8.67
C TYR A 185 4.76 -5.23 7.87
N GLN A 186 4.51 -3.96 7.63
CA GLN A 186 3.27 -3.43 7.04
C GLN A 186 1.97 -3.82 7.80
N GLY A 187 2.06 -4.24 9.05
CA GLY A 187 0.91 -4.65 9.86
C GLY A 187 0.59 -3.69 11.00
N VAL A 188 1.19 -2.51 11.01
CA VAL A 188 0.86 -1.47 11.99
C VAL A 188 -0.36 -0.70 11.50
N GLN A 189 -1.41 -0.66 12.32
CA GLN A 189 -2.63 0.07 12.01
C GLN A 189 -2.34 1.58 11.84
N TRP A 190 -2.97 2.23 10.88
CA TRP A 190 -2.68 3.63 10.54
C TRP A 190 -2.87 4.59 11.73
N ARG A 191 -3.88 4.38 12.58
CA ARG A 191 -4.11 5.21 13.77
C ARG A 191 -2.93 5.14 14.74
N ARG A 192 -2.38 3.94 14.94
CA ARG A 192 -1.22 3.73 15.80
C ARG A 192 0.03 4.39 15.22
N THR A 193 0.19 4.32 13.91
CA THR A 193 1.30 4.98 13.21
C THR A 193 1.17 6.50 13.32
N LEU A 194 -0.04 7.05 13.08
CA LEU A 194 -0.32 8.49 13.22
C LEU A 194 -0.06 9.00 14.65
N GLU A 195 -0.57 8.29 15.66
CA GLU A 195 -0.33 8.62 17.07
C GLU A 195 1.18 8.67 17.37
N THR A 196 1.94 7.69 16.90
CA THR A 196 3.38 7.62 17.15
C THR A 196 4.12 8.77 16.47
N HIS A 197 3.78 9.08 15.20
CA HIS A 197 4.34 10.25 14.51
C HIS A 197 3.97 11.55 15.22
N GLY A 198 2.72 11.70 15.63
CA GLY A 198 2.27 12.86 16.41
C GLY A 198 3.08 13.06 17.69
N LEU A 199 3.34 11.99 18.44
CA LEU A 199 4.17 12.02 19.66
C LEU A 199 5.62 12.40 19.35
N VAL A 200 6.24 11.73 18.37
CA VAL A 200 7.66 11.92 18.02
C VAL A 200 7.91 13.31 17.42
N LEU A 201 6.97 13.85 16.69
CA LEU A 201 7.10 15.13 15.96
C LEU A 201 6.51 16.34 16.71
N ASN A 202 6.00 16.15 17.94
CA ASN A 202 5.28 17.17 18.71
C ASN A 202 4.07 17.76 17.92
N ARG A 203 3.28 16.87 17.31
CA ARG A 203 2.10 17.17 16.51
C ARG A 203 0.87 16.39 16.97
N GLN A 204 0.72 16.18 18.28
CA GLN A 204 -0.39 15.41 18.82
C GLN A 204 -1.75 16.06 18.56
N ALA A 205 -1.80 17.40 18.60
CA ALA A 205 -3.03 18.12 18.30
C ALA A 205 -3.44 18.00 16.83
N GLU A 206 -2.47 18.10 15.93
CA GLU A 206 -2.66 17.90 14.50
C GLU A 206 -3.04 16.45 14.20
N ALA A 207 -2.38 15.47 14.84
CA ALA A 207 -2.71 14.06 14.69
C ALA A 207 -4.16 13.76 15.12
N ALA A 208 -4.62 14.36 16.22
CA ALA A 208 -6.01 14.21 16.66
C ALA A 208 -7.02 14.88 15.71
N MET A 209 -6.64 15.99 15.07
CA MET A 209 -7.51 16.62 14.05
C MET A 209 -7.60 15.77 12.79
N VAL A 210 -6.47 15.26 12.29
CA VAL A 210 -6.40 14.36 11.14
C VAL A 210 -7.21 13.08 11.40
N GLU A 211 -7.06 12.47 12.58
CA GLU A 211 -7.84 11.29 12.95
C GLU A 211 -9.34 11.58 12.97
N ALA A 212 -9.76 12.71 13.56
CA ALA A 212 -11.16 13.10 13.62
C ALA A 212 -11.76 13.39 12.23
N GLU A 213 -10.99 13.95 11.31
CA GLU A 213 -11.40 14.17 9.92
C GLU A 213 -11.64 12.84 9.20
N VAL A 214 -10.70 11.91 9.29
CA VAL A 214 -10.84 10.57 8.73
C VAL A 214 -12.04 9.83 9.34
N ASP A 215 -12.24 9.91 10.67
CA ASP A 215 -13.41 9.33 11.34
C ASP A 215 -14.73 9.93 10.83
N GLY A 216 -14.75 11.23 10.56
CA GLY A 216 -15.87 11.93 9.97
C GLY A 216 -16.21 11.36 8.58
N ARG A 217 -15.22 11.17 7.70
CA ARG A 217 -15.41 10.60 6.37
C ARG A 217 -15.97 9.18 6.41
N PHE A 218 -15.45 8.33 7.30
CA PHE A 218 -16.03 7.00 7.51
C PHE A 218 -17.46 7.04 8.04
N ALA A 219 -17.76 7.97 8.96
CA ALA A 219 -19.12 8.12 9.49
C ALA A 219 -20.12 8.58 8.42
N GLU A 220 -19.72 9.51 7.55
CA GLU A 220 -20.50 9.96 6.40
C GLU A 220 -20.77 8.81 5.42
N ALA A 221 -19.74 8.04 5.06
CA ALA A 221 -19.88 6.89 4.17
C ALA A 221 -20.83 5.82 4.76
N ARG A 222 -20.69 5.47 6.05
CA ARG A 222 -21.62 4.54 6.72
C ARG A 222 -23.05 5.05 6.79
N ALA A 223 -23.24 6.35 6.97
CA ALA A 223 -24.58 6.95 7.00
C ALA A 223 -25.25 6.96 5.61
N ALA A 224 -24.44 7.14 4.54
CA ALA A 224 -24.91 7.09 3.16
C ALA A 224 -25.21 5.65 2.71
N HIS A 225 -24.47 4.65 3.23
CA HIS A 225 -24.52 3.25 2.82
C HIS A 225 -24.75 2.30 4.01
N PRO A 226 -25.95 2.37 4.66
CA PRO A 226 -26.28 1.49 5.79
C PRO A 226 -26.35 0.00 5.40
N GLU A 227 -26.47 -0.31 4.12
CA GLU A 227 -26.44 -1.67 3.56
C GLU A 227 -25.12 -2.39 3.75
N PHE A 228 -24.01 -1.68 3.98
CA PHE A 228 -22.68 -2.30 4.22
C PHE A 228 -22.61 -3.00 5.58
N ALA A 229 -23.40 -2.55 6.56
CA ALA A 229 -23.32 -3.03 7.92
C ALA A 229 -23.58 -4.55 8.04
N GLY A 230 -22.57 -5.30 8.51
CA GLY A 230 -22.64 -6.74 8.71
C GLY A 230 -22.55 -7.58 7.43
N ARG A 231 -22.33 -6.95 6.27
CA ARG A 231 -22.03 -7.69 5.04
C ARG A 231 -20.62 -8.28 5.11
N SER A 232 -20.49 -9.50 4.62
CA SER A 232 -19.19 -10.17 4.58
C SER A 232 -18.36 -9.71 3.37
N VAL A 233 -17.04 -9.56 3.57
CA VAL A 233 -16.10 -9.22 2.49
C VAL A 233 -14.89 -10.14 2.50
N SER A 234 -14.43 -10.55 1.32
CA SER A 234 -13.18 -11.27 1.13
C SER A 234 -12.22 -10.42 0.30
N PHE A 235 -11.02 -10.18 0.81
CA PHE A 235 -9.91 -9.68 0.02
C PHE A 235 -9.07 -10.84 -0.49
N VAL A 236 -8.92 -10.93 -1.81
CA VAL A 236 -8.30 -12.07 -2.49
C VAL A 236 -7.04 -11.59 -3.20
N SER A 237 -5.88 -12.11 -2.78
CA SER A 237 -4.63 -11.95 -3.51
C SER A 237 -4.71 -12.71 -4.83
N PHE A 238 -4.47 -12.04 -5.94
CA PHE A 238 -4.56 -12.60 -7.27
C PHE A 238 -3.32 -12.28 -8.11
N ASN A 239 -2.45 -13.26 -8.29
CA ASN A 239 -1.26 -13.15 -9.14
C ASN A 239 -1.43 -13.91 -10.47
N GLY A 240 -2.66 -14.37 -10.74
CA GLY A 240 -3.05 -15.14 -11.92
C GLY A 240 -3.97 -16.30 -11.58
N PRO A 241 -4.57 -16.95 -12.59
CA PRO A 241 -5.63 -17.97 -12.41
C PRO A 241 -5.24 -19.20 -11.59
N ALA A 242 -3.95 -19.45 -11.39
CA ALA A 242 -3.43 -20.55 -10.59
C ALA A 242 -2.79 -20.12 -9.25
N ASP A 243 -2.73 -18.82 -8.99
CA ASP A 243 -2.09 -18.24 -7.80
C ASP A 243 -3.05 -17.28 -7.11
N VAL A 244 -3.88 -17.86 -6.25
CA VAL A 244 -4.94 -17.20 -5.48
C VAL A 244 -4.66 -17.38 -4.01
N GLY A 245 -4.87 -16.35 -3.23
CA GLY A 245 -4.70 -16.36 -1.79
C GLY A 245 -5.68 -15.43 -1.08
N THR A 246 -5.62 -15.41 0.24
CA THR A 246 -6.38 -14.45 1.06
C THR A 246 -5.58 -14.05 2.29
N TYR A 247 -6.14 -13.19 3.10
CA TYR A 247 -5.50 -12.58 4.27
C TYR A 247 -6.23 -12.98 5.55
N PRO A 248 -5.54 -13.06 6.70
CA PRO A 248 -6.21 -13.18 7.99
C PRO A 248 -7.17 -12.00 8.23
N PRO A 249 -8.31 -12.20 8.91
CA PRO A 249 -9.27 -11.13 9.18
C PRO A 249 -8.69 -9.89 9.91
N ALA A 250 -7.61 -10.06 10.64
CA ALA A 250 -6.91 -8.98 11.34
C ALA A 250 -5.84 -8.27 10.49
N ASP A 251 -5.66 -8.67 9.23
CA ASP A 251 -4.71 -8.00 8.33
C ASP A 251 -5.17 -6.59 7.98
N VAL A 252 -4.19 -5.70 7.75
CA VAL A 252 -4.45 -4.29 7.43
C VAL A 252 -5.28 -4.09 6.18
N VAL A 253 -5.30 -5.03 5.24
CA VAL A 253 -6.12 -4.94 4.02
C VAL A 253 -7.62 -4.82 4.31
N TYR A 254 -8.08 -5.28 5.49
CA TYR A 254 -9.47 -5.18 5.90
C TYR A 254 -9.82 -3.87 6.62
N GLN A 255 -8.84 -2.99 6.93
CA GLN A 255 -9.09 -1.80 7.76
C GLN A 255 -10.24 -0.96 7.21
N VAL A 256 -10.16 -0.55 5.94
CA VAL A 256 -11.16 0.34 5.34
C VAL A 256 -12.54 -0.32 5.27
N ALA A 257 -12.61 -1.57 4.84
CA ALA A 257 -13.89 -2.29 4.78
C ALA A 257 -14.52 -2.47 6.18
N THR A 258 -13.71 -2.77 7.19
CA THR A 258 -14.18 -2.88 8.59
C THR A 258 -14.68 -1.54 9.12
N GLU A 259 -13.98 -0.45 8.83
CA GLU A 259 -14.41 0.92 9.18
C GLU A 259 -15.72 1.31 8.48
N LEU A 260 -15.98 0.78 7.29
CA LEU A 260 -17.25 0.94 6.57
C LEU A 260 -18.39 0.05 7.13
N GLY A 261 -18.08 -0.91 8.00
CA GLY A 261 -19.06 -1.79 8.66
C GLY A 261 -19.14 -3.20 8.10
N PHE A 262 -18.25 -3.57 7.16
CA PHE A 262 -18.14 -4.95 6.66
C PHE A 262 -17.52 -5.89 7.71
N GLU A 263 -17.86 -7.17 7.59
CA GLU A 263 -17.27 -8.25 8.37
C GLU A 263 -16.27 -9.04 7.49
N PRO A 264 -14.98 -9.15 7.89
CA PRO A 264 -14.02 -9.96 7.16
C PRO A 264 -14.44 -11.44 7.11
N ASN A 265 -14.36 -12.06 5.95
CA ASN A 265 -14.60 -13.50 5.81
C ASN A 265 -13.46 -14.29 6.46
N ASP A 266 -13.79 -15.16 7.42
CA ASP A 266 -12.83 -15.96 8.18
C ASP A 266 -12.81 -17.46 7.80
N ARG A 267 -13.62 -17.89 6.83
CA ARG A 267 -13.79 -19.31 6.48
C ARG A 267 -12.50 -20.00 6.03
N ALA A 268 -11.58 -19.26 5.44
CA ALA A 268 -10.27 -19.78 5.05
C ALA A 268 -9.21 -19.69 6.16
N SER A 269 -9.49 -19.09 7.31
CA SER A 269 -8.51 -18.83 8.38
C SER A 269 -7.83 -20.09 8.93
N SER A 270 -8.48 -21.26 8.86
CA SER A 270 -7.87 -22.54 9.26
C SER A 270 -6.69 -22.96 8.37
N PHE A 271 -6.52 -22.37 7.19
CA PHE A 271 -5.41 -22.64 6.28
C PHE A 271 -4.25 -21.68 6.49
N ALA A 272 -4.45 -20.61 7.26
CA ALA A 272 -3.40 -19.61 7.50
C ALA A 272 -2.17 -20.21 8.22
N GLY A 273 -2.36 -21.25 9.05
CA GLY A 273 -1.29 -21.78 9.89
C GLY A 273 -0.71 -20.67 10.75
N ASP A 274 0.61 -20.49 10.69
CA ASP A 274 1.33 -19.41 11.36
C ASP A 274 1.46 -18.14 10.46
N SER A 275 0.78 -18.12 9.31
CA SER A 275 0.85 -16.97 8.41
C SER A 275 0.12 -15.78 9.02
N ILE A 276 0.82 -14.66 9.04
CA ILE A 276 0.35 -13.37 9.55
C ILE A 276 0.03 -12.41 8.39
N ARG A 277 0.23 -12.88 7.15
CA ARG A 277 -0.03 -12.16 5.90
C ARG A 277 -0.80 -13.09 4.96
N ALA A 278 -0.82 -12.76 3.66
CA ALA A 278 -1.48 -13.60 2.67
C ALA A 278 -1.04 -15.07 2.74
N TYR A 279 -1.99 -15.97 2.55
CA TYR A 279 -1.76 -17.41 2.45
C TYR A 279 -2.53 -17.99 1.26
N PRO A 280 -1.98 -19.02 0.59
CA PRO A 280 -2.55 -19.56 -0.63
C PRO A 280 -3.86 -20.31 -0.36
N VAL A 281 -4.79 -20.21 -1.31
CA VAL A 281 -6.02 -20.99 -1.34
C VAL A 281 -6.10 -21.68 -2.70
N SER A 282 -6.35 -23.00 -2.70
CA SER A 282 -6.53 -23.73 -3.95
C SER A 282 -7.77 -23.22 -4.69
N THR A 283 -7.69 -23.08 -6.01
CA THR A 283 -8.84 -22.73 -6.85
C THR A 283 -9.97 -23.75 -6.80
N GLU A 284 -9.70 -24.98 -6.34
CA GLU A 284 -10.73 -25.98 -6.02
C GLU A 284 -11.49 -25.68 -4.72
N GLN A 285 -11.01 -24.74 -3.91
CA GLN A 285 -11.56 -24.37 -2.61
C GLN A 285 -11.97 -22.88 -2.56
N LEU A 286 -12.23 -22.25 -3.70
CA LEU A 286 -12.65 -20.85 -3.78
C LEU A 286 -13.92 -20.55 -2.96
N SER A 287 -14.77 -21.54 -2.73
CA SER A 287 -15.96 -21.40 -1.88
C SER A 287 -15.63 -20.95 -0.44
N LEU A 288 -14.39 -21.11 0.00
CA LEU A 288 -13.93 -20.57 1.29
C LEU A 288 -13.76 -19.03 1.25
N LEU A 289 -13.57 -18.47 0.06
CA LEU A 289 -13.42 -17.03 -0.17
C LEU A 289 -14.75 -16.36 -0.52
N ASP A 290 -15.83 -17.15 -0.69
CA ASP A 290 -17.13 -16.62 -1.03
C ASP A 290 -17.70 -15.78 0.12
N ALA A 291 -18.15 -14.56 -0.20
CA ALA A 291 -18.66 -13.54 0.70
C ALA A 291 -19.76 -12.74 -0.01
N ASP A 292 -20.43 -11.80 0.70
CA ASP A 292 -21.37 -10.89 0.04
C ASP A 292 -20.65 -10.06 -1.04
N VAL A 293 -19.38 -9.67 -0.78
CA VAL A 293 -18.51 -9.01 -1.77
C VAL A 293 -17.13 -9.68 -1.79
N VAL A 294 -16.59 -9.92 -2.98
CA VAL A 294 -15.22 -10.42 -3.20
C VAL A 294 -14.38 -9.34 -3.87
N VAL A 295 -13.32 -8.91 -3.22
CA VAL A 295 -12.39 -7.91 -3.73
C VAL A 295 -11.12 -8.60 -4.22
N TRP A 296 -10.90 -8.59 -5.53
CA TRP A 296 -9.73 -9.14 -6.18
C TRP A 296 -8.60 -8.11 -6.19
N LEU A 297 -7.55 -8.39 -5.45
CA LEU A 297 -6.34 -7.57 -5.41
C LEU A 297 -5.47 -7.94 -6.61
N THR A 298 -5.86 -7.47 -7.79
CA THR A 298 -5.22 -7.84 -9.06
C THR A 298 -3.93 -7.06 -9.32
N GLY A 299 -3.78 -5.87 -8.74
CA GLY A 299 -2.60 -5.03 -8.93
C GLY A 299 -2.34 -4.73 -10.41
N THR A 300 -1.28 -5.31 -10.97
CA THR A 300 -0.92 -5.15 -12.39
C THR A 300 -1.48 -6.25 -13.30
N VAL A 301 -2.20 -7.23 -12.74
CA VAL A 301 -2.84 -8.29 -13.52
C VAL A 301 -4.19 -7.80 -14.01
N ALA A 302 -4.49 -8.01 -15.29
CA ALA A 302 -5.77 -7.57 -15.86
C ALA A 302 -6.96 -8.26 -15.18
N ALA A 303 -8.00 -7.48 -14.86
CA ALA A 303 -9.20 -7.96 -14.17
C ALA A 303 -9.90 -9.10 -14.93
N ASP A 304 -9.86 -9.12 -16.26
CA ASP A 304 -10.44 -10.17 -17.11
C ASP A 304 -9.82 -11.56 -16.86
N GLN A 305 -8.59 -11.63 -16.35
CA GLN A 305 -7.97 -12.90 -15.97
C GLN A 305 -8.67 -13.59 -14.79
N VAL A 306 -9.40 -12.84 -13.97
CA VAL A 306 -10.26 -13.40 -12.90
C VAL A 306 -11.31 -14.32 -13.51
N ALA A 307 -11.89 -13.94 -14.66
CA ALA A 307 -12.87 -14.77 -15.38
C ALA A 307 -12.27 -16.09 -15.90
N SER A 308 -10.96 -16.18 -16.05
CA SER A 308 -10.29 -17.38 -16.52
C SER A 308 -10.11 -18.48 -15.44
N ILE A 309 -10.48 -18.22 -14.17
CA ILE A 309 -10.47 -19.22 -13.11
C ILE A 309 -11.61 -20.22 -13.37
N PRO A 310 -11.34 -21.50 -13.65
CA PRO A 310 -12.37 -22.44 -14.15
C PRO A 310 -13.49 -22.72 -13.13
N THR A 311 -13.23 -22.55 -11.85
CA THR A 311 -14.16 -22.87 -10.75
C THR A 311 -14.89 -21.65 -10.20
N ARG A 312 -14.57 -20.43 -10.66
CA ARG A 312 -15.09 -19.16 -10.15
C ARG A 312 -16.61 -19.16 -10.07
N ASP A 313 -17.31 -19.28 -11.20
CA ASP A 313 -18.76 -19.16 -11.29
C ASP A 313 -19.51 -20.28 -10.54
N SER A 314 -18.84 -21.41 -10.31
CA SER A 314 -19.45 -22.55 -9.61
C SER A 314 -19.23 -22.53 -8.10
N GLN A 315 -18.24 -21.76 -7.62
CA GLN A 315 -17.85 -21.75 -6.21
C GLN A 315 -18.08 -20.40 -5.52
N LEU A 316 -18.19 -19.30 -6.27
CA LEU A 316 -18.44 -17.97 -5.73
C LEU A 316 -19.88 -17.55 -6.03
N THR A 317 -20.68 -17.34 -4.98
CA THR A 317 -22.00 -16.72 -5.13
C THR A 317 -21.88 -15.26 -5.53
N ALA A 318 -20.84 -14.56 -5.06
CA ALA A 318 -20.49 -13.20 -5.47
C ALA A 318 -20.30 -13.09 -6.99
N ALA A 319 -19.70 -14.09 -7.67
CA ALA A 319 -19.55 -14.08 -9.12
C ALA A 319 -20.89 -14.12 -9.85
N THR A 320 -21.85 -14.91 -9.35
CA THR A 320 -23.20 -14.99 -9.93
C THR A 320 -24.11 -13.84 -9.54
N ALA A 321 -23.83 -13.17 -8.43
CA ALA A 321 -24.51 -11.97 -7.97
C ALA A 321 -23.91 -10.67 -8.51
N GLN A 322 -22.82 -10.76 -9.33
CA GLN A 322 -22.08 -9.60 -9.84
C GLN A 322 -21.46 -8.73 -8.72
N ALA A 323 -21.16 -9.34 -7.58
CA ALA A 323 -20.66 -8.69 -6.38
C ALA A 323 -19.12 -8.88 -6.23
N GLU A 324 -18.40 -8.70 -7.32
CA GLU A 324 -16.94 -8.76 -7.35
C GLU A 324 -16.37 -7.40 -7.74
N ILE A 325 -15.27 -7.04 -7.10
CA ILE A 325 -14.52 -5.80 -7.33
C ILE A 325 -13.10 -6.20 -7.72
N ALA A 326 -12.54 -5.62 -8.78
CA ALA A 326 -11.13 -5.77 -9.13
C ALA A 326 -10.40 -4.46 -8.91
N VAL A 327 -9.30 -4.47 -8.16
CA VAL A 327 -8.58 -3.25 -7.82
C VAL A 327 -7.30 -3.12 -8.65
N ASP A 328 -7.11 -1.95 -9.24
CA ASP A 328 -5.91 -1.58 -9.98
C ASP A 328 -4.68 -1.41 -9.05
N SER A 329 -3.51 -1.13 -9.62
CA SER A 329 -2.26 -1.04 -8.87
C SER A 329 -2.21 0.14 -7.90
N ILE A 330 -2.89 1.26 -8.20
CA ILE A 330 -2.92 2.42 -7.29
C ILE A 330 -3.86 2.13 -6.12
N LEU A 331 -5.07 1.64 -6.41
CA LEU A 331 -6.03 1.28 -5.37
C LEU A 331 -5.51 0.13 -4.50
N PHE A 332 -4.83 -0.86 -5.11
CA PHE A 332 -4.09 -1.90 -4.41
C PHE A 332 -3.08 -1.29 -3.42
N SER A 333 -2.27 -0.34 -3.87
CA SER A 333 -1.26 0.31 -3.04
C SER A 333 -1.87 1.10 -1.89
N ALA A 334 -2.99 1.79 -2.13
CA ALA A 334 -3.72 2.52 -1.10
C ALA A 334 -4.31 1.58 -0.04
N ILE A 335 -4.85 0.42 -0.42
CA ILE A 335 -5.38 -0.60 0.50
C ILE A 335 -4.26 -1.17 1.39
N PHE A 336 -3.10 -1.50 0.80
CA PHE A 336 -1.97 -2.05 1.56
C PHE A 336 -1.27 -1.02 2.44
N ASN A 337 -1.32 0.25 2.06
CA ASN A 337 -0.71 1.35 2.79
C ASN A 337 -1.79 2.36 3.16
N THR A 338 -2.83 1.88 3.86
CA THR A 338 -3.87 2.76 4.39
C THR A 338 -3.22 3.78 5.33
N THR A 339 -3.25 5.03 4.92
CA THR A 339 -2.72 6.20 5.64
C THR A 339 -3.81 7.25 5.76
N PRO A 340 -3.69 8.26 6.62
CA PRO A 340 -4.67 9.33 6.68
C PRO A 340 -4.93 9.98 5.32
N LEU A 341 -3.89 10.20 4.51
CA LEU A 341 -4.01 10.83 3.20
C LEU A 341 -4.63 9.90 2.14
N SER A 342 -4.38 8.59 2.23
CA SER A 342 -4.95 7.64 1.26
C SER A 342 -6.42 7.31 1.52
N VAL A 343 -6.95 7.56 2.71
CA VAL A 343 -8.34 7.19 3.07
C VAL A 343 -9.37 7.91 2.20
N GLU A 344 -9.20 9.18 1.92
CA GLU A 344 -10.11 9.92 1.05
C GLU A 344 -10.16 9.28 -0.34
N PHE A 345 -9.01 9.04 -0.93
CA PHE A 345 -8.87 8.33 -2.20
C PHE A 345 -9.53 6.94 -2.17
N LEU A 346 -9.32 6.18 -1.08
CA LEU A 346 -9.92 4.86 -0.92
C LEU A 346 -11.44 4.92 -0.84
N LEU A 347 -12.00 5.86 -0.07
CA LEU A 347 -13.44 6.01 0.06
C LEU A 347 -14.09 6.42 -1.25
N ASP A 348 -13.50 7.38 -1.97
CA ASP A 348 -14.01 7.86 -3.26
C ASP A 348 -14.04 6.75 -4.33
N ARG A 349 -13.13 5.78 -4.25
CA ARG A 349 -13.02 4.67 -5.22
C ARG A 349 -13.78 3.42 -4.79
N LEU A 350 -13.69 3.03 -3.52
CA LEU A 350 -14.25 1.76 -3.04
C LEU A 350 -15.73 1.84 -2.69
N VAL A 351 -16.22 2.98 -2.17
CA VAL A 351 -17.62 3.10 -1.75
C VAL A 351 -18.58 2.91 -2.92
N PRO A 352 -18.39 3.53 -4.10
CA PRO A 352 -19.24 3.26 -5.27
C PRO A 352 -19.21 1.80 -5.73
N GLU A 353 -18.02 1.17 -5.72
CA GLU A 353 -17.85 -0.23 -6.10
C GLU A 353 -18.60 -1.16 -5.12
N PHE A 354 -18.48 -0.93 -3.82
CA PHE A 354 -19.23 -1.68 -2.81
C PHE A 354 -20.74 -1.47 -2.93
N ALA A 355 -21.17 -0.25 -3.21
CA ALA A 355 -22.59 0.06 -3.39
C ALA A 355 -23.17 -0.68 -4.61
N ALA A 356 -22.46 -0.68 -5.73
CA ALA A 356 -22.86 -1.42 -6.94
C ALA A 356 -22.83 -2.94 -6.74
N ALA A 357 -21.91 -3.44 -5.91
CA ALA A 357 -21.85 -4.87 -5.57
C ALA A 357 -23.03 -5.35 -4.72
N LEU A 358 -23.75 -4.45 -4.03
CA LEU A 358 -24.77 -4.77 -3.04
C LEU A 358 -26.16 -4.21 -3.38
N ASP A 359 -26.39 -3.71 -4.60
CA ASP A 359 -27.66 -3.08 -4.98
C ASP A 359 -28.74 -4.08 -5.43
N ASP A 360 -28.40 -5.37 -5.53
CA ASP A 360 -29.30 -6.45 -5.97
C ASP A 360 -29.90 -6.21 -7.39
N ASP A 361 -29.32 -5.32 -8.21
CA ASP A 361 -29.79 -5.05 -9.57
C ASP A 361 -28.91 -5.80 -10.61
N PRO A 362 -29.43 -6.81 -11.32
CA PRO A 362 -28.66 -7.54 -12.32
C PRO A 362 -28.28 -6.71 -13.57
N ALA A 363 -28.76 -5.48 -13.70
CA ALA A 363 -28.38 -4.57 -14.77
C ALA A 363 -27.15 -3.73 -14.41
N THR A 364 -26.68 -3.80 -13.17
CA THR A 364 -25.51 -3.09 -12.66
C THR A 364 -24.45 -4.09 -12.14
N ALA A 365 -23.23 -3.63 -12.07
CA ALA A 365 -22.11 -4.32 -11.45
C ALA A 365 -21.07 -3.27 -11.03
N PRO A 366 -20.13 -3.58 -10.13
CA PRO A 366 -18.98 -2.74 -9.90
C PRO A 366 -18.29 -2.35 -11.20
N ALA A 367 -17.96 -1.07 -11.38
CA ALA A 367 -17.39 -0.57 -12.64
C ALA A 367 -16.09 -1.30 -13.02
N SER A 368 -15.30 -1.70 -12.01
CA SER A 368 -14.05 -2.44 -12.19
C SER A 368 -14.23 -3.84 -12.78
N THR A 369 -15.45 -4.42 -12.70
CA THR A 369 -15.75 -5.80 -13.15
C THR A 369 -16.95 -5.89 -14.10
N ALA A 370 -17.59 -4.79 -14.44
CA ALA A 370 -18.77 -4.77 -15.31
C ALA A 370 -18.53 -5.53 -16.62
N ALA A 371 -17.34 -5.38 -17.23
CA ALA A 371 -16.97 -6.08 -18.46
C ALA A 371 -16.93 -7.62 -18.30
N LEU A 372 -16.66 -8.14 -17.10
CA LEU A 372 -16.67 -9.60 -16.83
C LEU A 372 -18.08 -10.19 -16.98
N TYR A 373 -19.10 -9.36 -16.81
CA TYR A 373 -20.52 -9.72 -16.90
C TYR A 373 -21.15 -9.29 -18.21
N GLY A 374 -20.36 -8.70 -19.12
CA GLY A 374 -20.85 -8.17 -20.41
C GLY A 374 -21.73 -6.92 -20.27
N LEU A 375 -21.59 -6.21 -19.16
CA LEU A 375 -22.25 -4.94 -18.88
C LEU A 375 -21.37 -3.77 -19.38
N ASP A 376 -22.01 -2.67 -19.76
CA ASP A 376 -21.35 -1.40 -19.97
C ASP A 376 -21.00 -0.81 -18.59
N ASP A 377 -19.74 -0.50 -18.35
CA ASP A 377 -19.29 0.13 -17.11
C ASP A 377 -19.67 1.62 -17.03
N GLY A 378 -20.29 2.14 -18.10
CA GLY A 378 -20.72 3.53 -18.21
C GLY A 378 -19.54 4.53 -18.25
N TYR A 379 -18.32 4.04 -18.49
CA TYR A 379 -17.15 4.89 -18.53
C TYR A 379 -17.18 5.80 -19.76
N GLU A 380 -17.31 7.08 -19.53
CA GLU A 380 -17.15 8.15 -20.51
C GLU A 380 -15.98 9.03 -20.04
N PRO A 381 -14.84 9.04 -20.74
CA PRO A 381 -13.70 9.81 -20.30
C PRO A 381 -14.04 11.30 -20.24
N THR A 382 -13.65 11.96 -19.18
CA THR A 382 -13.62 13.41 -19.11
C THR A 382 -12.63 13.97 -20.14
N ALA A 383 -12.71 15.25 -20.44
CA ALA A 383 -11.76 15.88 -21.38
C ALA A 383 -10.29 15.75 -20.91
N ASP A 384 -10.08 15.70 -19.62
CA ASP A 384 -8.77 15.59 -19.00
C ASP A 384 -8.24 14.16 -19.05
N GLU A 385 -9.08 13.17 -18.77
CA GLU A 385 -8.75 11.77 -18.94
C GLU A 385 -8.44 11.42 -20.39
N GLN A 386 -9.25 11.95 -21.32
CA GLN A 386 -8.98 11.79 -22.75
C GLN A 386 -7.62 12.37 -23.15
N ALA A 387 -7.28 13.57 -22.63
CA ALA A 387 -5.99 14.19 -22.91
C ALA A 387 -4.81 13.38 -22.33
N ALA A 388 -5.00 12.74 -21.15
CA ALA A 388 -4.01 11.84 -20.56
C ALA A 388 -3.83 10.57 -21.44
N MET A 389 -4.91 9.97 -21.91
CA MET A 389 -4.88 8.83 -22.82
C MET A 389 -4.18 9.17 -24.15
N ASP A 390 -4.51 10.32 -24.73
CA ASP A 390 -3.91 10.77 -25.99
C ASP A 390 -2.39 10.99 -25.83
N ALA A 391 -1.97 11.56 -24.71
CA ALA A 391 -0.55 11.75 -24.37
C ALA A 391 0.20 10.40 -24.29
N TRP A 392 -0.40 9.40 -23.67
CA TRP A 392 0.15 8.05 -23.57
C TRP A 392 0.30 7.37 -24.94
N VAL A 393 -0.73 7.47 -25.79
CA VAL A 393 -0.66 6.98 -27.18
C VAL A 393 0.48 7.63 -27.96
N ILE A 394 0.62 8.95 -27.83
CA ILE A 394 1.69 9.69 -28.51
C ILE A 394 3.06 9.27 -27.98
N ALA A 395 3.21 9.14 -26.66
CA ALA A 395 4.49 8.79 -26.05
C ALA A 395 5.01 7.42 -26.50
N LEU A 396 4.15 6.40 -26.55
CA LEU A 396 4.53 5.01 -26.78
C LEU A 396 4.25 4.49 -28.21
N GLY A 397 3.18 4.92 -28.87
CA GLY A 397 2.77 4.41 -30.17
C GLY A 397 3.79 4.74 -31.28
N SER A 398 3.96 3.84 -32.25
CA SER A 398 4.90 4.04 -33.37
C SER A 398 4.44 5.09 -34.39
N GLU A 399 3.15 5.41 -34.45
CA GLU A 399 2.61 6.32 -35.45
C GLU A 399 2.94 7.80 -35.18
N ALA A 400 3.21 8.16 -33.89
CA ALA A 400 3.50 9.53 -33.51
C ALA A 400 4.90 9.97 -33.99
N SER A 401 4.98 11.18 -34.52
CA SER A 401 6.24 11.76 -34.95
C SER A 401 7.16 12.06 -33.71
N ILE A 402 8.46 12.13 -33.94
CA ILE A 402 9.41 12.52 -32.90
C ILE A 402 9.12 13.91 -32.34
N GLU A 403 8.59 14.83 -33.16
CA GLU A 403 8.18 16.17 -32.76
C GLU A 403 6.95 16.13 -31.82
N ASP A 404 6.00 15.24 -32.07
CA ASP A 404 4.85 15.05 -31.19
C ASP A 404 5.26 14.40 -29.87
N LYS A 405 6.13 13.39 -29.93
CA LYS A 405 6.71 12.75 -28.73
C LYS A 405 7.48 13.75 -27.86
N ALA A 406 8.15 14.73 -28.47
CA ALA A 406 8.88 15.76 -27.72
C ALA A 406 8.00 16.59 -26.78
N ARG A 407 6.70 16.62 -27.01
CA ARG A 407 5.73 17.35 -26.18
C ARG A 407 5.10 16.47 -25.09
N HIS A 408 5.16 15.15 -25.27
CA HIS A 408 4.47 14.19 -24.42
C HIS A 408 5.40 13.17 -23.74
N VAL A 409 6.72 13.41 -23.78
CA VAL A 409 7.74 12.63 -23.07
C VAL A 409 8.51 13.55 -22.16
N GLY A 410 8.51 13.21 -20.85
CA GLY A 410 9.26 13.95 -19.84
C GLY A 410 10.77 13.83 -20.08
N ASP A 411 11.50 14.92 -19.80
CA ASP A 411 12.95 15.00 -20.03
C ASP A 411 13.39 14.62 -21.46
N PHE A 412 12.55 14.92 -22.45
CA PHE A 412 12.75 14.52 -23.85
C PHE A 412 14.15 14.85 -24.38
N ALA A 413 14.71 16.01 -23.99
CA ALA A 413 16.02 16.43 -24.50
C ALA A 413 17.14 15.43 -24.16
N SER A 414 17.07 14.75 -23.04
CA SER A 414 18.00 13.70 -22.64
C SER A 414 17.66 12.35 -23.27
N LEU A 415 16.38 12.12 -23.60
CA LEU A 415 15.85 10.87 -24.12
C LEU A 415 15.70 10.81 -25.64
N GLU A 416 15.91 11.92 -26.37
CA GLU A 416 15.72 11.99 -27.83
C GLU A 416 16.38 10.83 -28.59
N PRO A 417 17.67 10.47 -28.33
CA PRO A 417 18.31 9.33 -29.02
C PRO A 417 17.61 8.01 -28.72
N ILE A 418 17.13 7.82 -27.48
CA ILE A 418 16.46 6.59 -27.03
C ILE A 418 15.07 6.49 -27.63
N VAL A 419 14.32 7.60 -27.69
CA VAL A 419 13.01 7.67 -28.35
C VAL A 419 13.16 7.39 -29.84
N ALA A 420 14.19 7.90 -30.49
CA ALA A 420 14.47 7.60 -31.90
C ALA A 420 14.80 6.11 -32.12
N GLU A 421 15.58 5.50 -31.21
CA GLU A 421 15.86 4.06 -31.24
C GLU A 421 14.58 3.24 -31.00
N ALA A 422 13.71 3.66 -30.06
CA ALA A 422 12.46 2.99 -29.76
C ALA A 422 11.49 3.03 -30.98
N ILE A 423 11.41 4.16 -31.70
CA ILE A 423 10.64 4.26 -32.96
C ILE A 423 11.19 3.25 -33.95
N ALA A 424 12.49 3.24 -34.22
CA ALA A 424 13.11 2.33 -35.18
C ALA A 424 12.94 0.85 -34.79
N ALA A 425 13.02 0.52 -33.50
CA ALA A 425 12.79 -0.83 -32.99
C ALA A 425 11.33 -1.25 -33.18
N GLY A 426 10.38 -0.37 -32.83
CA GLY A 426 8.96 -0.60 -33.04
C GLY A 426 8.61 -0.83 -34.50
N ASP A 427 9.12 0.01 -35.42
CA ASP A 427 8.95 -0.14 -36.86
C ASP A 427 9.51 -1.47 -37.38
N ALA A 428 10.68 -1.87 -36.91
CA ALA A 428 11.29 -3.14 -37.25
C ALA A 428 10.48 -4.37 -36.83
N LEU A 429 9.69 -4.22 -35.76
CA LEU A 429 8.76 -5.24 -35.25
C LEU A 429 7.40 -5.20 -35.97
N GLY A 430 7.15 -4.22 -36.84
CA GLY A 430 5.87 -4.06 -37.54
C GLY A 430 4.91 -3.05 -36.90
N GLY A 431 5.42 -2.18 -36.03
CA GLY A 431 4.68 -1.14 -35.33
C GLY A 431 4.28 -1.51 -33.90
N VAL A 432 4.07 -0.48 -33.09
CA VAL A 432 3.50 -0.58 -31.74
C VAL A 432 2.21 0.23 -31.73
N THR A 433 1.09 -0.42 -31.49
CA THR A 433 -0.23 0.22 -31.36
C THR A 433 -0.61 0.22 -29.88
N ILE A 434 -1.03 1.37 -29.38
CA ILE A 434 -1.48 1.58 -28.01
C ILE A 434 -2.95 1.95 -28.06
N GLU A 435 -3.78 1.18 -27.40
CA GLU A 435 -5.24 1.37 -27.31
C GLU A 435 -5.64 1.61 -25.87
N PRO A 436 -5.72 2.87 -25.38
CA PRO A 436 -6.20 3.16 -24.04
C PRO A 436 -7.65 2.74 -23.88
N THR A 437 -7.93 2.12 -22.75
CA THR A 437 -9.30 1.66 -22.40
C THR A 437 -9.91 2.52 -21.31
N ARG A 438 -9.09 3.08 -20.44
CA ARG A 438 -9.54 3.91 -19.32
C ARG A 438 -8.41 4.84 -18.85
N ALA A 439 -8.77 6.00 -18.29
CA ALA A 439 -7.85 6.80 -17.50
C ALA A 439 -8.52 7.22 -16.19
N SER A 440 -7.70 7.55 -15.20
CA SER A 440 -8.14 8.14 -13.95
C SER A 440 -7.18 9.27 -13.59
N VAL A 441 -7.71 10.48 -13.40
CA VAL A 441 -6.92 11.68 -13.11
C VAL A 441 -6.91 11.97 -11.62
N PHE A 442 -5.72 12.26 -11.08
CA PHE A 442 -5.48 12.59 -9.68
C PHE A 442 -4.59 13.83 -9.63
N GLY A 443 -5.18 15.01 -9.51
CA GLY A 443 -4.43 16.26 -9.58
C GLY A 443 -3.64 16.38 -10.89
N ASP A 444 -2.32 16.46 -10.80
CA ASP A 444 -1.43 16.55 -11.97
C ASP A 444 -0.87 15.18 -12.41
N THR A 445 -1.44 14.08 -11.95
CA THR A 445 -1.10 12.73 -12.40
C THR A 445 -2.33 12.02 -12.96
N ALA A 446 -2.14 11.19 -13.97
CA ALA A 446 -3.17 10.27 -14.43
C ALA A 446 -2.62 8.87 -14.66
N GLN A 447 -3.40 7.89 -14.25
CA GLN A 447 -3.18 6.50 -14.62
C GLN A 447 -3.96 6.19 -15.91
N VAL A 448 -3.31 5.52 -16.85
CA VAL A 448 -3.91 5.09 -18.12
C VAL A 448 -3.86 3.57 -18.19
N VAL A 449 -5.02 2.93 -18.29
CA VAL A 449 -5.14 1.51 -18.62
C VAL A 449 -5.21 1.37 -20.13
N PHE A 450 -4.42 0.48 -20.70
CA PHE A 450 -4.32 0.34 -22.14
C PHE A 450 -3.94 -1.07 -22.58
N ASP A 451 -4.26 -1.37 -23.83
CA ASP A 451 -3.80 -2.55 -24.52
C ASP A 451 -2.66 -2.18 -25.47
N ALA A 452 -1.68 -3.06 -25.62
CA ALA A 452 -0.54 -2.86 -26.51
C ALA A 452 -0.41 -4.00 -27.50
N THR A 453 -0.32 -3.67 -28.80
CA THR A 453 -0.08 -4.63 -29.88
C THR A 453 1.25 -4.34 -30.55
N ILE A 454 2.09 -5.35 -30.72
CA ILE A 454 3.37 -5.25 -31.41
C ILE A 454 3.30 -6.07 -32.70
N GLY A 455 3.56 -5.41 -33.82
CA GLY A 455 3.67 -6.07 -35.13
C GLY A 455 2.39 -6.76 -35.62
N GLY A 456 1.20 -6.31 -35.17
CA GLY A 456 -0.07 -6.95 -35.50
C GLY A 456 -0.26 -8.33 -34.85
N GLY A 457 0.49 -8.64 -33.79
CA GLY A 457 0.31 -9.83 -32.96
C GLY A 457 -0.97 -9.77 -32.12
N ALA A 458 -1.12 -10.70 -31.18
CA ALA A 458 -2.18 -10.60 -30.18
C ALA A 458 -1.88 -9.44 -29.22
N PRO A 459 -2.89 -8.66 -28.81
CA PRO A 459 -2.69 -7.59 -27.85
C PRO A 459 -2.26 -8.15 -26.47
N THR A 460 -1.39 -7.41 -25.79
CA THR A 460 -1.19 -7.54 -24.33
C THR A 460 -2.19 -6.59 -23.70
N VAL A 461 -3.16 -7.12 -23.00
CA VAL A 461 -4.30 -6.37 -22.48
C VAL A 461 -4.09 -5.90 -21.03
N GLY A 462 -4.75 -4.80 -20.65
CA GLY A 462 -4.84 -4.33 -19.30
C GLY A 462 -3.51 -3.82 -18.71
N LEU A 463 -2.62 -3.34 -19.55
CA LEU A 463 -1.40 -2.68 -19.11
C LEU A 463 -1.74 -1.34 -18.45
N VAL A 464 -0.92 -0.93 -17.49
CA VAL A 464 -1.15 0.30 -16.73
C VAL A 464 0.06 1.21 -16.84
N GLY A 465 -0.11 2.41 -17.36
CA GLY A 465 0.89 3.45 -17.45
C GLY A 465 0.48 4.70 -16.66
N GLU A 466 1.45 5.58 -16.41
CA GLU A 466 1.24 6.82 -15.71
C GLU A 466 1.73 8.00 -16.57
N VAL A 467 0.97 9.08 -16.56
CA VAL A 467 1.36 10.37 -17.13
C VAL A 467 1.26 11.47 -16.08
N GLU A 468 2.12 12.45 -16.20
CA GLU A 468 2.16 13.63 -15.34
C GLU A 468 1.81 14.88 -16.11
N ARG A 469 1.22 15.89 -15.46
CA ARG A 469 0.92 17.18 -16.07
C ARG A 469 2.02 18.17 -15.74
N ILE A 470 2.82 18.55 -16.74
CA ILE A 470 3.88 19.55 -16.63
C ILE A 470 3.48 20.76 -17.48
N ASP A 471 3.43 21.94 -16.90
CA ASP A 471 3.00 23.19 -17.58
C ASP A 471 1.66 23.06 -18.31
N GLY A 472 0.72 22.27 -17.77
CA GLY A 472 -0.61 22.04 -18.32
C GLY A 472 -0.66 21.00 -19.47
N VAL A 473 0.43 20.30 -19.75
CA VAL A 473 0.52 19.24 -20.78
C VAL A 473 0.77 17.89 -20.11
N TRP A 474 0.01 16.89 -20.47
CA TRP A 474 0.27 15.50 -20.04
C TRP A 474 1.51 14.93 -20.74
N VAL A 475 2.42 14.38 -19.96
CA VAL A 475 3.68 13.78 -20.43
C VAL A 475 3.90 12.42 -19.77
N ALA A 476 4.43 11.44 -20.51
CA ALA A 476 4.90 10.20 -19.94
C ALA A 476 6.24 10.43 -19.21
N PRO A 477 6.35 10.16 -17.91
CA PRO A 477 7.60 10.30 -17.19
C PRO A 477 8.69 9.37 -17.78
N ARG A 478 9.95 9.79 -17.66
CA ARG A 478 11.10 8.97 -18.10
C ARG A 478 11.02 7.54 -17.59
N THR A 479 10.72 7.37 -16.31
CA THR A 479 10.62 6.05 -15.65
C THR A 479 9.60 5.15 -16.32
N GLN A 480 8.42 5.68 -16.62
CA GLN A 480 7.34 4.95 -17.27
C GLN A 480 7.70 4.62 -18.72
N LEU A 481 8.19 5.58 -19.49
CA LEU A 481 8.64 5.35 -20.86
C LEU A 481 9.66 4.23 -20.91
N CYS A 482 10.69 4.27 -20.03
CA CYS A 482 11.78 3.30 -20.02
C CYS A 482 11.34 1.87 -19.70
N ILE A 483 10.31 1.69 -18.89
CA ILE A 483 9.71 0.38 -18.62
C ILE A 483 9.15 -0.20 -19.93
N TYR A 484 8.35 0.58 -20.65
CA TYR A 484 7.62 0.05 -21.81
C TYR A 484 8.48 -0.11 -23.06
N ILE A 485 9.43 0.80 -23.33
CA ILE A 485 10.35 0.61 -24.46
C ILE A 485 11.32 -0.57 -24.23
N GLY A 486 11.51 -1.01 -23.00
CA GLY A 486 12.22 -2.24 -22.66
C GLY A 486 11.60 -3.49 -23.27
N PHE A 487 10.28 -3.54 -23.47
CA PHE A 487 9.58 -4.67 -24.10
C PHE A 487 9.90 -4.84 -25.58
N ILE A 488 10.33 -3.77 -26.25
CA ILE A 488 10.81 -3.81 -27.65
C ILE A 488 12.34 -3.85 -27.74
N GLY A 489 13.02 -4.10 -26.63
CA GLY A 489 14.46 -4.34 -26.56
C GLY A 489 15.34 -3.07 -26.51
N VAL A 490 14.74 -1.91 -26.22
CA VAL A 490 15.47 -0.65 -26.08
C VAL A 490 15.79 -0.41 -24.60
N THR A 491 17.04 -0.08 -24.29
CA THR A 491 17.51 0.13 -22.91
C THR A 491 17.71 1.62 -22.65
N CYS A 492 17.07 2.13 -21.59
CA CYS A 492 17.33 3.49 -21.14
C CYS A 492 18.69 3.60 -20.43
N PRO A 493 19.39 4.72 -20.60
CA PRO A 493 20.56 5.03 -19.79
C PRO A 493 20.18 5.28 -18.33
N GLU A 494 21.07 4.93 -17.41
CA GLU A 494 20.95 5.22 -15.97
C GLU A 494 20.88 6.73 -15.67
#